data_35f4faf698b288d48042b32ffaa0733a
#
_entry.id   35f4faf698b288d48042b32ffaa0733a
#
_cell.length_a   1.000
_cell.length_b   1.000
_cell.length_c   1.000
_cell.angle_alpha   90.00
_cell.angle_beta   90.00
_cell.angle_gamma   90.00
#
_symmetry.space_group_name_H-M   'P 1'
#
loop_
_entity.id
_entity.type
_entity.pdbx_description
1 polymer ?
#
loop_
_entity_poly.entity_id
_entity_poly.type
_entity_poly.pdbx_seq_one_letter_code
_entity_poly.pdbx_strand_id
1 'polypeptide(L)'
;MIGNQTSNFSNDTDSLLEPVEAPAIQLPQSALVLHAQEKVMKPNFKITMAVVAGVAASVMLWHAPAQAQEPVAKQAAKSKGGAGGFIKSNDPRVQNRTYHFADTNEDLPYCVFVSSKVSKDKKNPLIISLHGLGIGPGYMCQGKAIDEAEEGGYILAAPMGYNTGGWYGSPIINTGGRGGKGTPAPEPPANLSELSEKDAMNVLDMMRKEFNIDEKRTYLMGHSMDGAGTLYLGSKYASNWAAIAAMAPAAFRMAPNSSAILQPMKDHSVAVMIAQGDADELVPVAGTRQWVETMKEMKMVYNYKEVPGATHGSVIEASIPDIFAFFKAHTK
;
A
#
# COMPACT_ATOMS: atom_id res chain seq x y z
N MET A 1 23.20 66.65 -32.69
CA MET A 1 23.59 67.62 -31.62
C MET A 1 23.06 67.06 -30.32
N ILE A 2 24.00 66.75 -29.43
CA ILE A 2 24.01 66.95 -27.96
C ILE A 2 23.01 66.01 -27.23
N GLY A 3 23.39 65.23 -26.26
CA GLY A 3 24.63 65.06 -25.51
C GLY A 3 24.51 63.89 -24.56
N ASN A 4 25.63 63.25 -24.36
CA ASN A 4 25.91 62.28 -23.30
C ASN A 4 25.73 62.90 -21.91
N GLN A 5 25.15 62.17 -20.98
CA GLN A 5 25.60 62.30 -19.59
C GLN A 5 25.67 60.92 -18.95
N THR A 6 26.88 60.52 -18.72
CA THR A 6 27.32 59.47 -17.80
C THR A 6 27.27 60.01 -16.38
N SER A 7 26.66 59.31 -15.45
CA SER A 7 26.93 59.51 -14.03
C SER A 7 27.33 58.19 -13.39
N ASN A 8 28.63 58.09 -13.08
CA ASN A 8 29.24 57.16 -12.16
C ASN A 8 28.63 57.35 -10.76
N PHE A 9 28.27 56.24 -10.13
CA PHE A 9 28.23 56.14 -8.66
C PHE A 9 29.09 54.96 -8.22
N SER A 10 30.08 55.33 -7.47
CA SER A 10 31.13 54.50 -6.86
C SER A 10 30.57 53.59 -5.78
N ASN A 11 31.23 52.45 -5.69
CA ASN A 11 31.30 51.53 -4.54
C ASN A 11 31.57 52.28 -3.22
N ASP A 12 30.88 51.86 -2.19
CA ASP A 12 31.45 51.60 -0.84
C ASP A 12 30.29 51.13 0.06
N THR A 13 30.37 49.93 0.54
CA THR A 13 30.59 49.62 1.95
C THR A 13 30.51 48.12 2.21
N ASP A 14 31.67 47.53 2.41
CA ASP A 14 31.85 46.34 3.24
C ASP A 14 31.26 46.60 4.62
N SER A 15 30.29 45.79 5.03
CA SER A 15 29.98 45.61 6.45
C SER A 15 29.96 44.11 6.77
N LEU A 16 31.08 43.69 7.33
CA LEU A 16 31.28 42.41 7.98
C LEU A 16 30.21 42.20 9.06
N LEU A 17 29.35 41.22 8.88
CA LEU A 17 28.53 40.67 9.96
C LEU A 17 29.23 39.43 10.52
N GLU A 18 29.78 39.57 11.72
CA GLU A 18 30.29 38.47 12.51
C GLU A 18 29.19 37.47 12.90
N PRO A 19 29.50 36.17 12.98
CA PRO A 19 28.54 35.18 13.41
C PRO A 19 28.29 35.29 14.92
N VAL A 20 27.05 35.44 15.30
CA VAL A 20 26.59 35.39 16.70
C VAL A 20 26.56 33.90 17.13
N GLU A 21 27.48 33.55 18.04
CA GLU A 21 27.46 32.25 18.72
C GLU A 21 26.26 32.16 19.68
N ALA A 22 25.47 31.10 19.51
CA ALA A 22 24.40 30.76 20.42
C ALA A 22 24.94 30.11 21.71
N PRO A 23 24.41 30.44 22.91
CA PRO A 23 24.92 29.90 24.16
C PRO A 23 24.58 28.41 24.32
N ALA A 24 25.58 27.65 24.73
CA ALA A 24 25.46 26.24 25.10
C ALA A 24 24.60 26.06 26.34
N ILE A 25 23.49 25.31 26.20
CA ILE A 25 22.67 24.89 27.34
C ILE A 25 23.34 23.68 27.99
N GLN A 26 23.86 23.86 29.17
CA GLN A 26 24.33 22.79 30.05
C GLN A 26 23.15 22.12 30.73
N LEU A 27 23.00 20.81 30.46
CA LEU A 27 22.06 19.96 31.22
C LEU A 27 22.72 19.45 32.51
N PRO A 28 22.03 19.42 33.65
CA PRO A 28 22.58 18.90 34.88
C PRO A 28 22.59 17.36 34.88
N GLN A 29 23.76 16.79 35.15
CA GLN A 29 23.92 15.40 35.53
C GLN A 29 23.46 15.22 36.97
N SER A 30 22.35 14.50 37.19
CA SER A 30 22.06 13.94 38.50
C SER A 30 21.86 12.43 38.35
N ALA A 31 22.87 11.73 38.87
CA ALA A 31 22.86 10.29 39.04
C ALA A 31 21.79 9.87 40.03
N LEU A 32 20.96 8.90 39.68
CA LEU A 32 20.24 8.10 40.65
C LEU A 32 20.49 6.62 40.35
N VAL A 33 21.37 6.04 41.13
CA VAL A 33 21.59 4.61 41.25
C VAL A 33 20.42 4.03 42.08
N LEU A 34 19.59 3.20 41.47
CA LEU A 34 18.61 2.40 42.22
C LEU A 34 19.03 0.92 42.14
N HIS A 35 19.49 0.42 43.26
CA HIS A 35 19.68 -1.01 43.53
C HIS A 35 18.32 -1.71 43.55
N ALA A 36 18.11 -2.65 42.61
CA ALA A 36 17.02 -3.61 42.70
C ALA A 36 17.53 -4.89 43.36
N GLN A 37 17.04 -5.17 44.54
CA GLN A 37 17.23 -6.45 45.23
C GLN A 37 16.24 -7.48 44.65
N GLU A 38 16.78 -8.55 44.08
CA GLU A 38 16.02 -9.75 43.79
C GLU A 38 15.52 -10.42 45.06
N LYS A 39 14.21 -10.54 45.21
CA LYS A 39 13.59 -11.42 46.20
C LYS A 39 13.01 -12.64 45.51
N VAL A 40 13.75 -13.74 45.58
CA VAL A 40 13.29 -15.07 45.16
C VAL A 40 12.19 -15.52 46.15
N MET A 41 10.96 -15.66 45.72
CA MET A 41 9.89 -16.35 46.41
C MET A 41 9.59 -17.69 45.77
N LYS A 42 9.85 -18.76 46.54
CA LYS A 42 9.44 -20.14 46.21
C LYS A 42 7.97 -20.33 46.58
N PRO A 43 7.10 -20.89 45.74
CA PRO A 43 5.76 -21.28 46.16
C PRO A 43 5.77 -22.76 46.63
N ASN A 44 5.46 -22.97 47.90
CA ASN A 44 4.94 -24.23 48.39
C ASN A 44 3.43 -24.23 48.23
N PHE A 45 2.87 -25.08 47.42
CA PHE A 45 1.45 -25.38 47.42
C PHE A 45 1.23 -26.90 47.58
N LYS A 46 0.71 -27.27 48.73
CA LYS A 46 0.20 -28.63 49.03
C LYS A 46 -1.17 -28.77 48.38
N ILE A 47 -1.32 -29.74 47.51
CA ILE A 47 -2.59 -30.15 46.94
C ILE A 47 -3.32 -31.01 47.95
N THR A 48 -4.48 -30.56 48.43
CA THR A 48 -5.43 -31.40 49.20
C THR A 48 -6.51 -31.87 48.20
N MET A 49 -6.53 -33.19 47.96
CA MET A 49 -7.63 -33.86 47.27
C MET A 49 -8.92 -33.83 48.14
N ALA A 50 -9.98 -33.27 47.59
CA ALA A 50 -11.34 -33.52 48.07
C ALA A 50 -12.11 -34.28 46.97
N VAL A 51 -12.46 -35.52 47.31
CA VAL A 51 -13.36 -36.37 46.55
C VAL A 51 -14.79 -35.94 46.86
N VAL A 52 -15.54 -35.54 45.84
CA VAL A 52 -17.01 -35.49 45.94
C VAL A 52 -17.59 -36.28 44.77
N ALA A 53 -18.23 -37.37 45.14
CA ALA A 53 -19.02 -38.19 44.25
C ALA A 53 -20.43 -37.57 44.07
N GLY A 54 -20.95 -37.67 42.85
CA GLY A 54 -22.38 -37.75 42.71
C GLY A 54 -23.01 -36.92 41.60
N VAL A 55 -23.69 -37.66 40.73
CA VAL A 55 -24.84 -37.36 39.89
C VAL A 55 -24.52 -37.23 38.40
N ALA A 56 -24.74 -38.34 37.72
CA ALA A 56 -24.89 -38.39 36.27
C ALA A 56 -26.19 -37.72 35.84
N ALA A 57 -26.09 -36.70 35.05
CA ALA A 57 -27.17 -36.20 34.20
C ALA A 57 -26.68 -36.33 32.74
N SER A 58 -27.26 -37.30 32.02
CA SER A 58 -27.00 -37.51 30.60
C SER A 58 -27.58 -36.39 29.77
N VAL A 59 -26.78 -35.44 29.33
CA VAL A 59 -27.13 -34.49 28.29
C VAL A 59 -26.53 -35.05 26.99
N MET A 60 -27.39 -35.61 26.14
CA MET A 60 -27.05 -35.93 24.76
C MET A 60 -26.79 -34.63 24.02
N LEU A 61 -25.54 -34.23 23.90
CA LEU A 61 -25.07 -33.22 22.96
C LEU A 61 -25.01 -33.88 21.59
N TRP A 62 -25.94 -33.49 20.73
CA TRP A 62 -25.83 -33.71 19.29
C TRP A 62 -24.56 -32.98 18.79
N HIS A 63 -23.51 -33.71 18.60
CA HIS A 63 -22.36 -33.24 17.84
C HIS A 63 -22.74 -33.31 16.36
N ALA A 64 -23.13 -32.19 15.77
CA ALA A 64 -23.01 -32.01 14.33
C ALA A 64 -21.52 -32.15 13.96
N PRO A 65 -21.17 -32.93 12.92
CA PRO A 65 -19.79 -33.01 12.50
C PRO A 65 -19.37 -31.60 12.03
N ALA A 66 -18.37 -31.04 12.71
CA ALA A 66 -17.69 -29.87 12.21
C ALA A 66 -17.12 -30.22 10.84
N GLN A 67 -17.72 -29.70 9.78
CA GLN A 67 -17.11 -29.69 8.46
C GLN A 67 -15.84 -28.88 8.62
N ALA A 68 -14.71 -29.58 8.60
CA ALA A 68 -13.40 -28.95 8.52
C ALA A 68 -13.39 -28.12 7.24
N GLN A 69 -13.50 -26.81 7.36
CA GLN A 69 -13.17 -25.90 6.28
C GLN A 69 -11.70 -26.15 5.96
N GLU A 70 -11.43 -26.72 4.79
CA GLU A 70 -10.07 -26.81 4.27
C GLU A 70 -9.45 -25.40 4.30
N PRO A 71 -8.26 -25.24 4.86
CA PRO A 71 -7.63 -23.93 4.95
C PRO A 71 -7.40 -23.38 3.54
N VAL A 72 -7.88 -22.17 3.30
CA VAL A 72 -7.76 -21.40 2.04
C VAL A 72 -6.30 -21.33 1.54
N ALA A 73 -5.33 -21.54 2.43
CA ALA A 73 -3.90 -21.64 2.11
C ALA A 73 -3.53 -22.75 1.10
N LYS A 74 -4.36 -23.79 0.91
CA LYS A 74 -4.06 -24.86 -0.06
C LYS A 74 -4.39 -24.51 -1.51
N GLN A 75 -5.23 -23.51 -1.77
CA GLN A 75 -5.51 -23.06 -3.14
C GLN A 75 -4.40 -22.16 -3.71
N ALA A 76 -3.71 -21.41 -2.87
CA ALA A 76 -2.58 -20.58 -3.31
C ALA A 76 -1.30 -21.41 -3.63
N ALA A 77 -1.19 -22.63 -3.14
CA ALA A 77 0.02 -23.46 -3.28
C ALA A 77 0.10 -24.28 -4.58
N LYS A 78 -0.86 -24.22 -5.50
CA LYS A 78 -0.85 -24.99 -6.76
C LYS A 78 -0.49 -24.22 -8.01
N SER A 79 -0.22 -22.90 -7.96
CA SER A 79 0.38 -22.23 -9.10
C SER A 79 1.89 -22.40 -9.05
N LYS A 80 2.43 -23.34 -9.83
CA LYS A 80 3.83 -23.32 -10.26
C LYS A 80 4.02 -22.12 -11.21
N GLY A 81 3.89 -20.91 -10.67
CA GLY A 81 4.17 -19.67 -11.39
C GLY A 81 5.66 -19.38 -11.28
N GLY A 82 6.41 -19.60 -12.35
CA GLY A 82 7.68 -18.93 -12.56
C GLY A 82 7.48 -17.41 -12.50
N ALA A 83 8.56 -16.63 -12.41
CA ALA A 83 8.53 -15.17 -12.51
C ALA A 83 7.65 -14.75 -13.70
N GLY A 84 6.52 -14.05 -13.43
CA GLY A 84 5.53 -13.66 -14.44
C GLY A 84 4.13 -14.27 -14.27
N GLY A 85 3.78 -14.78 -13.08
CA GLY A 85 2.42 -15.23 -12.78
C GLY A 85 1.39 -14.08 -12.85
N PHE A 86 0.18 -14.39 -13.35
CA PHE A 86 -0.95 -13.44 -13.44
C PHE A 86 -0.75 -12.22 -14.36
N ILE A 87 0.06 -12.31 -15.40
CA ILE A 87 0.16 -11.24 -16.41
C ILE A 87 -1.23 -10.96 -17.02
N LYS A 88 -2.04 -12.01 -17.19
CA LYS A 88 -3.42 -11.91 -17.67
C LYS A 88 -4.40 -12.31 -16.57
N SER A 89 -5.53 -11.64 -16.52
CA SER A 89 -6.69 -12.10 -15.77
C SER A 89 -7.35 -13.29 -16.48
N ASN A 90 -7.82 -14.25 -15.69
CA ASN A 90 -8.64 -15.36 -16.17
C ASN A 90 -10.15 -15.08 -16.03
N ASP A 91 -10.55 -13.94 -15.45
CA ASP A 91 -11.96 -13.55 -15.35
C ASP A 91 -12.46 -13.13 -16.74
N PRO A 92 -13.49 -13.79 -17.30
CA PRO A 92 -13.97 -13.52 -18.66
C PRO A 92 -14.56 -12.11 -18.83
N ARG A 93 -14.87 -11.42 -17.75
CA ARG A 93 -15.37 -10.03 -17.75
C ARG A 93 -14.26 -9.02 -17.97
N VAL A 94 -13.00 -9.44 -17.76
CA VAL A 94 -11.82 -8.56 -17.79
C VAL A 94 -11.18 -8.56 -19.17
N GLN A 95 -10.84 -7.37 -19.65
CA GLN A 95 -10.13 -7.18 -20.90
C GLN A 95 -8.63 -7.16 -20.63
N ASN A 96 -7.91 -8.16 -21.13
CA ASN A 96 -6.44 -8.17 -21.13
C ASN A 96 -5.97 -7.40 -22.36
N ARG A 97 -5.27 -6.29 -22.14
CA ARG A 97 -4.84 -5.34 -23.18
C ARG A 97 -3.34 -5.14 -23.18
N THR A 98 -2.80 -4.55 -24.24
CA THR A 98 -1.43 -4.04 -24.33
C THR A 98 -1.45 -2.62 -24.90
N TYR A 99 -0.42 -1.85 -24.60
CA TYR A 99 -0.18 -0.55 -25.22
C TYR A 99 1.31 -0.35 -25.46
N HIS A 100 1.64 0.45 -26.46
CA HIS A 100 3.01 0.78 -26.79
C HIS A 100 3.59 1.79 -25.78
N PHE A 101 4.61 1.36 -25.03
CA PHE A 101 5.33 2.17 -24.07
C PHE A 101 6.55 2.81 -24.75
N ALA A 102 6.41 4.08 -25.12
CA ALA A 102 7.35 4.76 -26.00
C ALA A 102 8.77 4.90 -25.42
N ASP A 103 8.91 4.93 -24.09
CA ASP A 103 10.22 5.16 -23.44
C ASP A 103 11.20 4.02 -23.67
N THR A 104 10.71 2.81 -23.81
CA THR A 104 11.54 1.61 -24.07
C THR A 104 11.23 0.95 -25.39
N ASN A 105 10.26 1.48 -26.16
CA ASN A 105 9.77 0.91 -27.41
C ASN A 105 9.28 -0.53 -27.25
N GLU A 106 8.56 -0.81 -26.16
CA GLU A 106 8.01 -2.11 -25.81
C GLU A 106 6.48 -2.04 -25.65
N ASP A 107 5.81 -3.17 -25.84
CA ASP A 107 4.38 -3.28 -25.52
C ASP A 107 4.18 -3.79 -24.11
N LEU A 108 3.55 -2.97 -23.26
CA LEU A 108 3.26 -3.33 -21.88
C LEU A 108 1.82 -3.85 -21.72
N PRO A 109 1.64 -4.97 -20.99
CA PRO A 109 0.32 -5.49 -20.70
C PRO A 109 -0.34 -4.70 -19.56
N TYR A 110 -1.67 -4.59 -19.63
CA TYR A 110 -2.52 -4.11 -18.55
C TYR A 110 -3.88 -4.79 -18.63
N CYS A 111 -4.67 -4.75 -17.58
CA CYS A 111 -6.04 -5.23 -17.65
C CYS A 111 -7.04 -4.14 -17.28
N VAL A 112 -8.23 -4.25 -17.87
CA VAL A 112 -9.33 -3.33 -17.63
C VAL A 112 -10.61 -4.12 -17.41
N PHE A 113 -11.32 -3.80 -16.34
CA PHE A 113 -12.71 -4.18 -16.12
C PHE A 113 -13.58 -2.94 -16.25
N VAL A 114 -14.70 -3.09 -16.94
CA VAL A 114 -15.69 -2.03 -17.11
C VAL A 114 -17.04 -2.56 -16.66
N SER A 115 -17.57 -2.02 -15.56
CA SER A 115 -18.86 -2.45 -15.04
C SER A 115 -19.99 -2.24 -16.06
N SER A 116 -20.97 -3.12 -16.05
CA SER A 116 -22.20 -2.99 -16.86
C SER A 116 -22.99 -1.69 -16.58
N LYS A 117 -22.71 -1.03 -15.45
CA LYS A 117 -23.33 0.24 -15.02
C LYS A 117 -22.61 1.49 -15.55
N VAL A 118 -21.47 1.31 -16.23
CA VAL A 118 -20.71 2.42 -16.84
C VAL A 118 -21.45 2.97 -18.05
N SER A 119 -21.50 4.29 -18.19
CA SER A 119 -22.18 4.96 -19.33
C SER A 119 -21.31 6.11 -19.85
N LYS A 120 -21.40 6.37 -21.15
CA LYS A 120 -20.75 7.52 -21.78
C LYS A 120 -21.41 8.84 -21.39
N ASP A 121 -22.68 8.80 -21.01
CA ASP A 121 -23.51 9.99 -20.73
C ASP A 121 -23.35 10.52 -19.31
N LYS A 122 -22.65 9.80 -18.45
CA LYS A 122 -22.37 10.19 -17.07
C LYS A 122 -20.89 10.02 -16.74
N LYS A 123 -20.44 10.73 -15.70
CA LYS A 123 -19.12 10.52 -15.12
C LYS A 123 -19.06 9.23 -14.32
N ASN A 124 -18.03 8.43 -14.56
CA ASN A 124 -17.87 7.09 -13.98
C ASN A 124 -16.68 7.04 -13.04
N PRO A 125 -16.77 6.34 -11.89
CA PRO A 125 -15.65 6.20 -10.98
C PRO A 125 -14.58 5.26 -11.56
N LEU A 126 -13.31 5.58 -11.28
CA LEU A 126 -12.13 4.83 -11.71
C LEU A 126 -11.30 4.36 -10.52
N ILE A 127 -10.83 3.12 -10.58
CA ILE A 127 -9.83 2.57 -9.67
C ILE A 127 -8.59 2.18 -10.49
N ILE A 128 -7.42 2.70 -10.12
CA ILE A 128 -6.13 2.16 -10.54
C ILE A 128 -5.68 1.17 -9.48
N SER A 129 -5.41 -0.08 -9.89
CA SER A 129 -5.10 -1.18 -8.97
C SER A 129 -3.72 -1.75 -9.28
N LEU A 130 -2.83 -1.69 -8.31
CA LEU A 130 -1.44 -2.09 -8.45
C LEU A 130 -1.24 -3.52 -7.93
N HIS A 131 -0.36 -4.31 -8.56
CA HIS A 131 -0.10 -5.72 -8.21
C HIS A 131 1.16 -5.89 -7.36
N GLY A 132 1.34 -7.01 -6.64
CA GLY A 132 2.50 -7.29 -5.78
C GLY A 132 3.74 -7.78 -6.54
N LEU A 133 4.85 -7.88 -5.80
CA LEU A 133 6.16 -8.30 -6.33
C LEU A 133 6.09 -9.70 -6.98
N GLY A 134 6.63 -9.81 -8.19
CA GLY A 134 6.72 -11.09 -8.90
C GLY A 134 5.42 -11.56 -9.58
N ILE A 135 4.35 -10.77 -9.52
CA ILE A 135 3.07 -11.03 -10.17
C ILE A 135 2.74 -9.91 -11.17
N GLY A 136 1.62 -10.01 -11.88
CA GLY A 136 1.25 -9.04 -12.90
C GLY A 136 -0.17 -8.50 -12.74
N PRO A 137 -0.62 -7.66 -13.68
CA PRO A 137 -1.87 -6.91 -13.57
C PRO A 137 -3.12 -7.79 -13.39
N GLY A 138 -3.13 -9.00 -13.95
CA GLY A 138 -4.25 -9.92 -13.81
C GLY A 138 -4.57 -10.35 -12.40
N TYR A 139 -3.60 -10.23 -11.47
CA TYR A 139 -3.82 -10.60 -10.07
C TYR A 139 -4.86 -9.72 -9.37
N MET A 140 -4.84 -8.42 -9.66
CA MET A 140 -5.78 -7.46 -9.08
C MET A 140 -7.07 -7.31 -9.91
N CYS A 141 -7.12 -7.94 -11.08
CA CYS A 141 -8.28 -7.94 -11.97
C CYS A 141 -9.02 -9.28 -11.92
N GLN A 142 -9.38 -9.76 -10.74
CA GLN A 142 -10.12 -11.02 -10.56
C GLN A 142 -10.86 -11.08 -9.21
N GLY A 143 -11.72 -12.08 -9.05
CA GLY A 143 -12.39 -12.37 -7.78
C GLY A 143 -13.21 -11.21 -7.25
N LYS A 144 -13.16 -11.01 -5.92
CA LYS A 144 -13.97 -9.98 -5.24
C LYS A 144 -13.73 -8.56 -5.75
N ALA A 145 -12.52 -8.23 -6.21
CA ALA A 145 -12.25 -6.88 -6.73
C ALA A 145 -13.11 -6.57 -7.96
N ILE A 146 -13.35 -7.57 -8.82
CA ILE A 146 -14.21 -7.42 -10.00
C ILE A 146 -15.69 -7.44 -9.61
N ASP A 147 -16.08 -8.26 -8.62
CA ASP A 147 -17.45 -8.32 -8.14
C ASP A 147 -17.88 -7.00 -7.50
N GLU A 148 -17.06 -6.44 -6.64
CA GLU A 148 -17.28 -5.12 -6.01
C GLU A 148 -17.23 -3.98 -7.04
N ALA A 149 -16.33 -4.06 -8.04
CA ALA A 149 -16.29 -3.08 -9.12
C ALA A 149 -17.56 -3.12 -9.97
N GLU A 150 -18.13 -4.30 -10.24
CA GLU A 150 -19.44 -4.45 -10.91
C GLU A 150 -20.55 -3.87 -10.06
N GLU A 151 -20.59 -4.20 -8.78
CA GLU A 151 -21.64 -3.72 -7.88
C GLU A 151 -21.62 -2.20 -7.73
N GLY A 152 -20.43 -1.61 -7.58
CA GLY A 152 -20.24 -0.17 -7.41
C GLY A 152 -20.29 0.65 -8.70
N GLY A 153 -20.30 0.00 -9.88
CA GLY A 153 -20.30 0.69 -11.17
C GLY A 153 -18.94 1.32 -11.54
N TYR A 154 -17.83 0.70 -11.11
CA TYR A 154 -16.47 1.18 -11.34
C TYR A 154 -15.90 0.70 -12.68
N ILE A 155 -14.98 1.51 -13.19
CA ILE A 155 -13.94 1.05 -14.10
C ILE A 155 -12.73 0.72 -13.20
N LEU A 156 -12.12 -0.47 -13.38
CA LEU A 156 -10.91 -0.88 -12.68
C LEU A 156 -9.84 -1.18 -13.73
N ALA A 157 -8.68 -0.51 -13.62
CA ALA A 157 -7.55 -0.72 -14.50
C ALA A 157 -6.31 -1.06 -13.68
N ALA A 158 -5.54 -2.07 -14.12
CA ALA A 158 -4.32 -2.49 -13.46
C ALA A 158 -3.15 -2.44 -14.44
N PRO A 159 -2.17 -1.53 -14.25
CA PRO A 159 -0.95 -1.44 -15.02
C PRO A 159 0.02 -2.56 -14.68
N MET A 160 1.02 -2.80 -15.55
CA MET A 160 2.12 -3.74 -15.32
C MET A 160 3.17 -3.20 -14.33
N GLY A 161 3.28 -1.88 -14.20
CA GLY A 161 4.37 -1.26 -13.46
C GLY A 161 5.72 -1.47 -14.15
N TYR A 162 5.73 -1.41 -15.49
CA TYR A 162 6.82 -1.73 -16.42
C TYR A 162 7.22 -3.22 -16.35
N ASN A 163 7.45 -3.76 -15.15
CA ASN A 163 7.70 -5.19 -14.93
C ASN A 163 7.21 -5.62 -13.54
N THR A 164 7.35 -6.91 -13.22
CA THR A 164 6.86 -7.49 -11.96
C THR A 164 7.63 -7.04 -10.70
N GLY A 165 8.60 -6.15 -10.81
CA GLY A 165 9.46 -5.71 -9.70
C GLY A 165 9.75 -4.20 -9.69
N GLY A 166 8.96 -3.38 -10.39
CA GLY A 166 9.25 -1.96 -10.60
C GLY A 166 8.91 -1.03 -9.45
N TRP A 167 8.14 -1.47 -8.44
CA TRP A 167 7.82 -0.71 -7.23
C TRP A 167 7.07 0.61 -7.45
N TYR A 168 6.56 0.87 -8.66
CA TYR A 168 5.76 2.05 -9.01
C TYR A 168 6.35 3.39 -8.54
N GLY A 169 7.67 3.53 -8.65
CA GLY A 169 8.40 4.72 -8.22
C GLY A 169 8.80 4.75 -6.75
N SER A 170 8.23 3.89 -5.91
CA SER A 170 8.64 3.80 -4.51
C SER A 170 10.05 3.21 -4.37
N PRO A 171 10.76 3.47 -3.24
CA PRO A 171 12.12 2.94 -3.06
C PRO A 171 12.17 1.43 -3.14
N ILE A 172 12.94 0.89 -4.11
CA ILE A 172 13.09 -0.54 -4.34
C ILE A 172 13.76 -1.21 -3.13
N ILE A 173 13.16 -2.31 -2.67
CA ILE A 173 13.74 -3.17 -1.63
C ILE A 173 14.46 -4.32 -2.35
N ASN A 174 15.78 -4.39 -2.17
CA ASN A 174 16.54 -5.53 -2.66
C ASN A 174 16.22 -6.76 -1.78
N THR A 175 15.38 -7.64 -2.29
CA THR A 175 14.95 -8.86 -1.59
C THR A 175 15.95 -10.01 -1.71
N GLY A 176 17.17 -9.73 -2.18
CA GLY A 176 18.24 -10.74 -2.27
C GLY A 176 17.88 -11.92 -3.18
N GLY A 177 17.40 -11.63 -4.40
CA GLY A 177 17.24 -12.64 -5.44
C GLY A 177 16.30 -13.79 -5.06
N ARG A 178 15.03 -13.51 -4.75
CA ARG A 178 13.96 -14.52 -4.77
C ARG A 178 13.63 -15.00 -6.20
N GLY A 179 14.62 -14.96 -7.09
CA GLY A 179 14.61 -15.73 -8.33
C GLY A 179 14.78 -17.20 -7.97
N GLY A 180 13.84 -18.05 -8.36
CA GLY A 180 14.00 -19.50 -8.25
C GLY A 180 15.33 -19.94 -8.85
N LYS A 181 15.85 -21.11 -8.45
CA LYS A 181 17.06 -21.74 -9.03
C LYS A 181 16.90 -21.83 -10.56
N GLY A 182 17.39 -20.85 -11.27
CA GLY A 182 17.32 -20.71 -12.72
C GLY A 182 18.19 -19.55 -13.15
N THR A 183 18.47 -19.45 -14.42
CA THR A 183 19.30 -18.41 -15.08
C THR A 183 19.15 -17.04 -14.43
N PRO A 184 20.23 -16.29 -14.15
CA PRO A 184 20.13 -14.95 -13.62
C PRO A 184 19.18 -14.13 -14.49
N ALA A 185 18.17 -13.53 -13.88
CA ALA A 185 17.33 -12.57 -14.59
C ALA A 185 18.23 -11.41 -15.10
N PRO A 186 17.97 -10.85 -16.28
CA PRO A 186 18.68 -9.66 -16.74
C PRO A 186 18.63 -8.59 -15.65
N GLU A 187 19.72 -7.84 -15.49
CA GLU A 187 19.71 -6.72 -14.57
C GLU A 187 18.62 -5.72 -14.99
N PRO A 188 17.80 -5.25 -14.04
CA PRO A 188 16.76 -4.29 -14.37
C PRO A 188 17.39 -2.97 -14.84
N PRO A 189 16.69 -2.20 -15.68
CA PRO A 189 17.14 -0.87 -16.07
C PRO A 189 17.45 0.01 -14.86
N ALA A 190 18.48 0.83 -14.93
CA ALA A 190 18.87 1.72 -13.84
C ALA A 190 17.74 2.68 -13.43
N ASN A 191 16.86 3.03 -14.37
CA ASN A 191 15.68 3.89 -14.16
C ASN A 191 14.37 3.09 -14.00
N LEU A 192 14.44 1.83 -13.55
CA LEU A 192 13.27 0.97 -13.39
C LEU A 192 12.15 1.64 -12.58
N SER A 193 12.50 2.35 -11.51
CA SER A 193 11.55 3.04 -10.64
C SER A 193 10.73 4.07 -11.42
N GLU A 194 11.40 4.87 -12.26
CA GLU A 194 10.77 5.90 -13.11
C GLU A 194 9.88 5.28 -14.20
N LEU A 195 10.36 4.22 -14.86
CA LEU A 195 9.60 3.49 -15.88
C LEU A 195 8.33 2.87 -15.28
N SER A 196 8.44 2.31 -14.08
CA SER A 196 7.33 1.68 -13.37
C SER A 196 6.25 2.69 -12.94
N GLU A 197 6.68 3.83 -12.42
CA GLU A 197 5.80 4.96 -12.09
C GLU A 197 5.08 5.47 -13.35
N LYS A 198 5.83 5.69 -14.43
CA LYS A 198 5.31 6.22 -15.68
C LYS A 198 4.27 5.31 -16.32
N ASP A 199 4.48 4.00 -16.27
CA ASP A 199 3.50 3.04 -16.78
C ASP A 199 2.14 3.17 -16.04
N ALA A 200 2.16 3.28 -14.71
CA ALA A 200 0.94 3.46 -13.95
C ALA A 200 0.19 4.75 -14.31
N MET A 201 0.92 5.85 -14.49
CA MET A 201 0.34 7.14 -14.87
C MET A 201 -0.16 7.14 -16.33
N ASN A 202 0.53 6.45 -17.23
CA ASN A 202 0.07 6.27 -18.60
C ASN A 202 -1.27 5.52 -18.66
N VAL A 203 -1.43 4.45 -17.86
CA VAL A 203 -2.70 3.72 -17.79
C VAL A 203 -3.81 4.60 -17.23
N LEU A 204 -3.56 5.41 -16.20
CA LEU A 204 -4.52 6.39 -15.69
C LEU A 204 -4.96 7.36 -16.82
N ASP A 205 -4.01 7.90 -17.56
CA ASP A 205 -4.29 8.85 -18.65
C ASP A 205 -5.01 8.20 -19.83
N MET A 206 -4.73 6.93 -20.14
CA MET A 206 -5.47 6.17 -21.14
C MET A 206 -6.93 5.98 -20.72
N MET A 207 -7.19 5.65 -19.46
CA MET A 207 -8.57 5.52 -18.96
C MET A 207 -9.34 6.84 -19.04
N ARG A 208 -8.70 7.96 -18.71
CA ARG A 208 -9.27 9.30 -18.87
C ARG A 208 -9.62 9.66 -20.30
N LYS A 209 -8.79 9.22 -21.25
CA LYS A 209 -9.04 9.47 -22.70
C LYS A 209 -10.15 8.57 -23.27
N GLU A 210 -10.25 7.36 -22.77
CA GLU A 210 -11.21 6.35 -23.30
C GLU A 210 -12.60 6.51 -22.68
N PHE A 211 -12.69 6.89 -21.39
CA PHE A 211 -13.92 6.90 -20.64
C PHE A 211 -14.25 8.30 -20.08
N ASN A 212 -15.54 8.57 -19.88
CA ASN A 212 -15.98 9.76 -19.16
C ASN A 212 -15.77 9.58 -17.65
N ILE A 213 -14.53 9.85 -17.17
CA ILE A 213 -14.13 9.63 -15.79
C ILE A 213 -14.60 10.75 -14.88
N ASP A 214 -15.03 10.39 -13.67
CA ASP A 214 -15.28 11.30 -12.57
C ASP A 214 -13.99 11.54 -11.78
N GLU A 215 -13.33 12.67 -12.01
CA GLU A 215 -12.09 13.05 -11.33
C GLU A 215 -12.26 13.16 -9.80
N LYS A 216 -13.50 13.37 -9.33
CA LYS A 216 -13.80 13.36 -7.90
C LYS A 216 -13.96 11.97 -7.30
N ARG A 217 -14.03 10.96 -8.15
CA ARG A 217 -14.14 9.53 -7.77
C ARG A 217 -13.09 8.70 -8.50
N THR A 218 -11.85 9.18 -8.46
CA THR A 218 -10.67 8.46 -8.96
C THR A 218 -9.85 7.97 -7.77
N TYR A 219 -9.58 6.67 -7.73
CA TYR A 219 -9.02 5.97 -6.58
C TYR A 219 -7.78 5.17 -6.97
N LEU A 220 -6.93 4.90 -5.97
CA LEU A 220 -5.74 4.07 -6.12
C LEU A 220 -5.72 2.99 -5.04
N MET A 221 -5.43 1.74 -5.41
CA MET A 221 -5.21 0.68 -4.43
C MET A 221 -4.05 -0.23 -4.84
N GLY A 222 -3.46 -0.93 -3.87
CA GLY A 222 -2.40 -1.88 -4.16
C GLY A 222 -2.02 -2.73 -2.95
N HIS A 223 -1.35 -3.87 -3.22
CA HIS A 223 -0.98 -4.85 -2.21
C HIS A 223 0.53 -5.06 -2.15
N SER A 224 1.11 -5.20 -0.94
CA SER A 224 2.52 -5.56 -0.73
C SER A 224 3.49 -4.50 -1.26
N MET A 225 4.35 -4.87 -2.22
CA MET A 225 5.18 -3.94 -2.99
C MET A 225 4.36 -2.72 -3.44
N ASP A 226 3.16 -2.96 -3.93
CA ASP A 226 2.31 -1.93 -4.49
C ASP A 226 1.43 -1.23 -3.45
N GLY A 227 1.33 -1.79 -2.24
CA GLY A 227 0.92 -1.02 -1.08
C GLY A 227 1.90 0.12 -0.80
N ALA A 228 3.22 -0.12 -0.97
CA ALA A 228 4.22 0.94 -0.94
C ALA A 228 4.08 1.88 -2.14
N GLY A 229 3.88 1.33 -3.36
CA GLY A 229 3.58 2.10 -4.56
C GLY A 229 2.34 2.96 -4.41
N THR A 230 1.29 2.46 -3.76
CA THR A 230 0.06 3.21 -3.46
C THR A 230 0.33 4.41 -2.55
N LEU A 231 1.12 4.25 -1.50
CA LEU A 231 1.51 5.36 -0.63
C LEU A 231 2.39 6.38 -1.39
N TYR A 232 3.30 5.91 -2.23
CA TYR A 232 4.19 6.78 -3.01
C TYR A 232 3.43 7.58 -4.08
N LEU A 233 2.67 6.90 -4.96
CA LEU A 233 1.88 7.57 -6.00
C LEU A 233 0.74 8.39 -5.41
N GLY A 234 0.17 7.94 -4.29
CA GLY A 234 -0.81 8.69 -3.51
C GLY A 234 -0.27 10.03 -3.05
N SER A 235 0.98 10.06 -2.61
CA SER A 235 1.70 11.27 -2.20
C SER A 235 2.06 12.16 -3.40
N LYS A 236 2.82 11.59 -4.34
CA LYS A 236 3.40 12.34 -5.46
C LYS A 236 2.35 12.95 -6.38
N TYR A 237 1.23 12.25 -6.55
CA TYR A 237 0.12 12.63 -7.41
C TYR A 237 -1.18 12.86 -6.63
N ALA A 238 -1.09 13.42 -5.43
CA ALA A 238 -2.21 13.56 -4.50
C ALA A 238 -3.42 14.30 -5.11
N SER A 239 -3.21 15.21 -6.06
CA SER A 239 -4.27 15.89 -6.78
C SER A 239 -5.16 14.97 -7.63
N ASN A 240 -4.69 13.77 -8.00
CA ASN A 240 -5.46 12.83 -8.81
C ASN A 240 -6.44 11.97 -8.00
N TRP A 241 -6.21 11.80 -6.70
CA TRP A 241 -6.89 10.77 -5.92
C TRP A 241 -7.91 11.35 -4.95
N ALA A 242 -9.12 10.80 -4.93
CA ALA A 242 -10.11 11.07 -3.89
C ALA A 242 -9.80 10.27 -2.62
N ALA A 243 -9.42 9.02 -2.78
CA ALA A 243 -8.95 8.16 -1.71
C ALA A 243 -7.96 7.12 -2.24
N ILE A 244 -7.14 6.58 -1.33
CA ILE A 244 -6.23 5.47 -1.63
C ILE A 244 -6.39 4.35 -0.61
N ALA A 245 -6.07 3.10 -1.01
CA ALA A 245 -6.11 1.95 -0.12
C ALA A 245 -4.85 1.07 -0.29
N ALA A 246 -4.04 0.97 0.75
CA ALA A 246 -2.82 0.16 0.78
C ALA A 246 -3.03 -1.11 1.60
N MET A 247 -2.89 -2.28 0.97
CA MET A 247 -3.00 -3.58 1.62
C MET A 247 -1.61 -4.14 1.90
N ALA A 248 -1.33 -4.50 3.15
CA ALA A 248 -0.04 -5.03 3.61
C ALA A 248 1.16 -4.27 3.00
N PRO A 249 1.25 -2.94 3.15
CA PRO A 249 2.21 -2.11 2.41
C PRO A 249 3.65 -2.42 2.80
N ALA A 250 4.47 -2.88 1.84
CA ALA A 250 5.90 -3.12 2.05
C ALA A 250 6.70 -1.80 2.07
N ALA A 251 6.28 -0.84 2.89
CA ALA A 251 6.74 0.54 2.91
C ALA A 251 7.87 0.83 3.92
N PHE A 252 8.72 -0.17 4.22
CA PHE A 252 9.74 -0.09 5.27
C PHE A 252 10.73 1.06 5.06
N ARG A 253 11.20 1.28 3.82
CA ARG A 253 12.16 2.35 3.51
C ARG A 253 11.54 3.74 3.55
N MET A 254 10.23 3.82 3.49
CA MET A 254 9.47 5.06 3.50
C MET A 254 9.05 5.46 4.92
N ALA A 255 8.94 4.49 5.83
CA ALA A 255 8.40 4.70 7.18
C ALA A 255 9.11 5.82 7.99
N PRO A 256 10.44 5.98 7.94
CA PRO A 256 11.11 7.09 8.64
C PRO A 256 10.68 8.48 8.17
N ASN A 257 10.14 8.59 6.94
CA ASN A 257 9.67 9.83 6.33
C ASN A 257 8.15 9.84 6.16
N SER A 258 7.40 9.02 6.91
CA SER A 258 5.96 8.84 6.75
C SER A 258 5.18 10.15 6.78
N SER A 259 5.49 11.07 7.68
CA SER A 259 4.84 12.38 7.76
C SER A 259 5.04 13.22 6.50
N ALA A 260 6.25 13.25 5.95
CA ALA A 260 6.55 13.99 4.72
C ALA A 260 5.83 13.38 3.50
N ILE A 261 5.70 12.05 3.46
CA ILE A 261 4.99 11.33 2.41
C ILE A 261 3.47 11.53 2.54
N LEU A 262 2.95 11.57 3.75
CA LEU A 262 1.52 11.77 4.00
C LEU A 262 1.07 13.23 3.82
N GLN A 263 1.98 14.21 3.96
CA GLN A 263 1.63 15.62 3.91
C GLN A 263 0.94 16.06 2.61
N PRO A 264 1.43 15.72 1.39
CA PRO A 264 0.72 16.07 0.17
C PRO A 264 -0.70 15.47 0.10
N MET A 265 -0.89 14.25 0.60
CA MET A 265 -2.22 13.64 0.65
C MET A 265 -3.15 14.39 1.61
N LYS A 266 -2.65 14.83 2.76
CA LYS A 266 -3.39 15.67 3.70
C LYS A 266 -3.79 17.01 3.06
N ASP A 267 -2.85 17.68 2.39
CA ASP A 267 -3.07 18.99 1.76
C ASP A 267 -4.11 18.92 0.65
N HIS A 268 -4.20 17.79 -0.04
CA HIS A 268 -5.20 17.52 -1.09
C HIS A 268 -6.46 16.81 -0.59
N SER A 269 -6.61 16.62 0.74
CA SER A 269 -7.76 15.94 1.36
C SER A 269 -7.97 14.50 0.86
N VAL A 270 -6.90 13.80 0.50
CA VAL A 270 -6.96 12.39 0.10
C VAL A 270 -7.20 11.54 1.34
N ALA A 271 -8.30 10.78 1.35
CA ALA A 271 -8.56 9.82 2.40
C ALA A 271 -7.67 8.57 2.22
N VAL A 272 -7.13 8.03 3.31
CA VAL A 272 -6.18 6.90 3.27
C VAL A 272 -6.74 5.71 4.04
N MET A 273 -6.85 4.56 3.38
CA MET A 273 -7.12 3.29 4.07
C MET A 273 -5.88 2.40 4.06
N ILE A 274 -5.59 1.78 5.20
CA ILE A 274 -4.60 0.71 5.28
C ILE A 274 -5.28 -0.54 5.81
N ALA A 275 -5.07 -1.68 5.14
CA ALA A 275 -5.49 -2.99 5.61
C ALA A 275 -4.25 -3.88 5.84
N GLN A 276 -4.19 -4.57 6.97
CA GLN A 276 -3.04 -5.39 7.36
C GLN A 276 -3.49 -6.65 8.07
N GLY A 277 -2.89 -7.79 7.73
CA GLY A 277 -3.04 -9.03 8.50
C GLY A 277 -2.11 -9.04 9.72
N ASP A 278 -2.59 -9.43 10.88
CA ASP A 278 -1.75 -9.51 12.09
C ASP A 278 -0.85 -10.77 12.12
N ALA A 279 -1.17 -11.77 11.28
CA ALA A 279 -0.34 -12.94 11.02
C ALA A 279 0.49 -12.85 9.73
N ASP A 280 0.76 -11.63 9.24
CA ASP A 280 1.61 -11.39 8.07
C ASP A 280 3.09 -11.53 8.43
N GLU A 281 3.73 -12.62 7.92
CA GLU A 281 5.14 -12.90 8.16
C GLU A 281 6.08 -12.17 7.16
N LEU A 282 5.55 -11.62 6.06
CA LEU A 282 6.34 -10.92 5.03
C LEU A 282 6.41 -9.42 5.29
N VAL A 283 5.30 -8.83 5.71
CA VAL A 283 5.17 -7.42 6.08
C VAL A 283 4.66 -7.34 7.51
N PRO A 284 5.57 -7.27 8.51
CA PRO A 284 5.17 -7.25 9.92
C PRO A 284 4.23 -6.09 10.24
N VAL A 285 3.12 -6.41 10.91
CA VAL A 285 2.07 -5.45 11.30
C VAL A 285 2.59 -4.24 12.09
N ALA A 286 3.68 -4.42 12.86
CA ALA A 286 4.29 -3.35 13.64
C ALA A 286 4.74 -2.15 12.77
N GLY A 287 5.28 -2.42 11.56
CA GLY A 287 5.66 -1.37 10.62
C GLY A 287 4.45 -0.62 10.08
N THR A 288 3.37 -1.32 9.81
CA THR A 288 2.11 -0.72 9.33
C THR A 288 1.46 0.16 10.41
N ARG A 289 1.49 -0.27 11.67
CA ARG A 289 0.97 0.53 12.80
C ARG A 289 1.68 1.88 12.95
N GLN A 290 2.97 1.99 12.59
CA GLN A 290 3.69 3.28 12.60
C GLN A 290 3.09 4.28 11.60
N TRP A 291 2.71 3.83 10.41
CA TRP A 291 2.01 4.68 9.43
C TRP A 291 0.67 5.17 9.97
N VAL A 292 -0.07 4.28 10.65
CA VAL A 292 -1.37 4.60 11.26
C VAL A 292 -1.22 5.66 12.35
N GLU A 293 -0.24 5.53 13.24
CA GLU A 293 0.03 6.54 14.28
C GLU A 293 0.42 7.88 13.64
N THR A 294 1.24 7.90 12.58
CA THR A 294 1.56 9.14 11.88
C THR A 294 0.30 9.81 11.30
N MET A 295 -0.60 9.04 10.66
CA MET A 295 -1.87 9.60 10.15
C MET A 295 -2.74 10.17 11.25
N LYS A 296 -2.78 9.51 12.40
CA LYS A 296 -3.52 9.96 13.60
C LYS A 296 -2.95 11.26 14.16
N GLU A 297 -1.63 11.34 14.34
CA GLU A 297 -0.93 12.55 14.79
C GLU A 297 -1.15 13.72 13.83
N MET A 298 -1.13 13.46 12.52
CA MET A 298 -1.40 14.43 11.48
C MET A 298 -2.89 14.80 11.36
N LYS A 299 -3.79 14.12 12.07
CA LYS A 299 -5.25 14.31 11.99
C LYS A 299 -5.80 14.18 10.57
N MET A 300 -5.33 13.18 9.85
CA MET A 300 -5.80 12.87 8.51
C MET A 300 -7.15 12.17 8.53
N VAL A 301 -7.86 12.19 7.41
CA VAL A 301 -8.98 11.27 7.18
C VAL A 301 -8.40 9.91 6.81
N TYR A 302 -8.54 8.93 7.71
CA TYR A 302 -8.01 7.60 7.48
C TYR A 302 -8.91 6.50 8.05
N ASN A 303 -8.73 5.28 7.55
CA ASN A 303 -9.27 4.04 8.10
C ASN A 303 -8.14 3.02 8.23
N TYR A 304 -8.11 2.30 9.33
CA TYR A 304 -7.20 1.17 9.53
C TYR A 304 -7.99 -0.09 9.83
N LYS A 305 -7.77 -1.12 9.01
CA LYS A 305 -8.33 -2.45 9.23
C LYS A 305 -7.20 -3.44 9.51
N GLU A 306 -7.03 -3.81 10.77
CA GLU A 306 -6.20 -4.95 11.14
C GLU A 306 -7.08 -6.21 11.14
N VAL A 307 -6.68 -7.22 10.35
CA VAL A 307 -7.47 -8.44 10.13
C VAL A 307 -6.87 -9.57 10.95
N PRO A 308 -7.57 -10.03 12.02
CA PRO A 308 -7.06 -11.09 12.89
C PRO A 308 -6.82 -12.39 12.13
N GLY A 309 -5.63 -12.99 12.31
CA GLY A 309 -5.21 -14.25 11.69
C GLY A 309 -4.97 -14.17 10.18
N ALA A 310 -5.13 -13.01 9.56
CA ALA A 310 -4.86 -12.87 8.13
C ALA A 310 -3.36 -12.84 7.85
N THR A 311 -2.96 -13.60 6.84
CA THR A 311 -1.61 -13.64 6.29
C THR A 311 -1.42 -12.56 5.23
N HIS A 312 -0.20 -12.46 4.69
CA HIS A 312 0.13 -11.53 3.59
C HIS A 312 -0.82 -11.62 2.38
N GLY A 313 -1.23 -12.81 1.99
CA GLY A 313 -2.13 -13.00 0.86
C GLY A 313 -3.61 -12.92 1.23
N SER A 314 -4.02 -13.47 2.39
CA SER A 314 -5.43 -13.54 2.74
C SER A 314 -6.04 -12.20 3.14
N VAL A 315 -5.22 -11.20 3.50
CA VAL A 315 -5.67 -9.84 3.81
C VAL A 315 -6.39 -9.18 2.61
N ILE A 316 -6.04 -9.54 1.37
CA ILE A 316 -6.66 -8.98 0.16
C ILE A 316 -8.15 -9.29 0.15
N GLU A 317 -8.50 -10.58 0.09
CA GLU A 317 -9.89 -11.04 0.04
C GLU A 317 -10.71 -10.56 1.25
N ALA A 318 -10.07 -10.45 2.42
CA ALA A 318 -10.69 -10.00 3.64
C ALA A 318 -10.98 -8.49 3.68
N SER A 319 -10.26 -7.69 2.90
CA SER A 319 -10.35 -6.22 2.95
C SER A 319 -11.00 -5.58 1.72
N ILE A 320 -11.09 -6.25 0.58
CA ILE A 320 -11.67 -5.69 -0.64
C ILE A 320 -13.07 -5.08 -0.42
N PRO A 321 -14.04 -5.72 0.25
CA PRO A 321 -15.37 -5.12 0.45
C PRO A 321 -15.30 -3.80 1.23
N ASP A 322 -14.46 -3.74 2.28
CA ASP A 322 -14.30 -2.52 3.08
C ASP A 322 -13.58 -1.41 2.30
N ILE A 323 -12.63 -1.77 1.43
CA ILE A 323 -11.96 -0.81 0.54
C ILE A 323 -12.96 -0.17 -0.43
N PHE A 324 -13.83 -0.96 -1.04
CA PHE A 324 -14.85 -0.42 -1.93
C PHE A 324 -15.90 0.42 -1.18
N ALA A 325 -16.29 0.00 0.02
CA ALA A 325 -17.13 0.81 0.91
C ALA A 325 -16.45 2.13 1.28
N PHE A 326 -15.15 2.09 1.59
CA PHE A 326 -14.34 3.27 1.87
C PHE A 326 -14.27 4.21 0.66
N PHE A 327 -14.00 3.72 -0.53
CA PHE A 327 -13.99 4.52 -1.74
C PHE A 327 -15.35 5.18 -2.02
N LYS A 328 -16.44 4.42 -1.86
CA LYS A 328 -17.80 4.95 -2.02
C LYS A 328 -18.13 6.09 -1.06
N ALA A 329 -17.55 6.07 0.15
CA ALA A 329 -17.78 7.07 1.18
C ALA A 329 -16.91 8.34 0.99
N HIS A 330 -15.85 8.29 0.17
CA HIS A 330 -14.90 9.38 0.02
C HIS A 330 -14.83 9.88 -1.44
N THR A 331 -15.27 11.09 -1.64
CA THR A 331 -15.18 11.83 -2.92
C THR A 331 -14.47 13.16 -2.70
N LYS A 332 -13.84 13.72 -3.74
CA LYS A 332 -13.29 15.09 -3.70
C LYS A 332 -14.36 16.16 -3.85
#